data_8ea6dba74562de0438398a572fd33730
#
_entry.id   8ea6dba74562de0438398a572fd33730
#
_cell.length_a   1.000
_cell.length_b   1.000
_cell.length_c   1.000
_cell.angle_alpha   90.00
_cell.angle_beta   90.00
_cell.angle_gamma   90.00
#
_symmetry.space_group_name_H-M   'P 1'
#
loop_
_entity.id
_entity.type
_entity.pdbx_description
1 polymer ?
#
loop_
_entity_poly.entity_id
_entity_poly.type
_entity_poly.pdbx_seq_one_letter_code
_entity_poly.pdbx_strand_id
1 'polypeptide(L)'
;DLIQPFFMFIVGVSIPYSYANRLEKGDSEKQIRRHAFRRAFLLLLFGWGLYCIDPEKIIFQFDNVLAQLSFTYLVAFLLVKKTPMVQAIAALGFILISDFLYRFFPVVGFDQAFVAGKNFGAWFNIFISGYEYGGHWAAFNAVPTAAHTIWGLMAGQLLMSKSSHIDKFKRLIVVAVICLALGYALSFFTPVIKRITTTSFIFLSGGWTILALAICYWIIDIKSYIKNIIFHNFKIFKTKNHCISHILYVNKISFKVTLKNKNTSFVYSFVNKIIY
;
A
#
# COMPACT_ATOMS: atom_id res chain seq x y z
N ASP A 1 8.16 7.49 11.21
CA ASP A 1 7.21 6.38 11.25
C ASP A 1 6.71 6.11 9.82
N LEU A 2 7.08 4.94 9.27
CA LEU A 2 6.82 4.52 7.88
C LEU A 2 5.79 3.39 7.76
N ILE A 3 5.23 2.90 8.88
CA ILE A 3 4.36 1.71 8.89
C ILE A 3 3.16 1.88 7.96
N GLN A 4 2.45 2.99 8.06
CA GLN A 4 1.26 3.26 7.23
C GLN A 4 1.58 3.37 5.73
N PRO A 5 2.57 4.18 5.27
CA PRO A 5 2.98 4.21 3.87
C PRO A 5 3.40 2.85 3.31
N PHE A 6 4.17 2.07 4.08
CA PHE A 6 4.56 0.71 3.68
C PHE A 6 3.34 -0.19 3.48
N PHE A 7 2.40 -0.15 4.42
CA PHE A 7 1.20 -0.96 4.34
C PHE A 7 0.35 -0.60 3.11
N MET A 8 0.10 0.68 2.88
CA MET A 8 -0.63 1.16 1.71
C MET A 8 0.06 0.76 0.39
N PHE A 9 1.39 0.91 0.33
CA PHE A 9 2.19 0.56 -0.82
C PHE A 9 2.15 -0.96 -1.12
N ILE A 10 2.34 -1.81 -0.11
CA ILE A 10 2.32 -3.27 -0.28
C ILE A 10 0.95 -3.75 -0.75
N VAL A 11 -0.14 -3.18 -0.21
CA VAL A 11 -1.49 -3.47 -0.70
C VAL A 11 -1.61 -3.10 -2.18
N GLY A 12 -1.08 -1.94 -2.57
CA GLY A 12 -1.01 -1.54 -3.98
C GLY A 12 -0.29 -2.56 -4.86
N VAL A 13 0.90 -3.03 -4.42
CA VAL A 13 1.69 -4.06 -5.13
C VAL A 13 0.89 -5.34 -5.35
N SER A 14 0.02 -5.72 -4.41
CA SER A 14 -0.76 -6.96 -4.50
C SER A 14 -1.95 -6.91 -5.47
N ILE A 15 -2.47 -5.71 -5.77
CA ILE A 15 -3.69 -5.55 -6.60
C ILE A 15 -3.55 -6.19 -7.99
N PRO A 16 -2.51 -5.92 -8.80
CA PRO A 16 -2.42 -6.48 -10.15
C PRO A 16 -2.28 -8.00 -10.13
N TYR A 17 -1.59 -8.56 -9.14
CA TYR A 17 -1.48 -10.01 -8.97
C TYR A 17 -2.83 -10.65 -8.62
N SER A 18 -3.55 -10.06 -7.66
CA SER A 18 -4.88 -10.53 -7.28
C SER A 18 -5.86 -10.47 -8.44
N TYR A 19 -5.80 -9.40 -9.24
CA TYR A 19 -6.61 -9.22 -10.42
C TYR A 19 -6.32 -10.31 -11.47
N ALA A 20 -5.05 -10.53 -11.81
CA ALA A 20 -4.63 -11.55 -12.78
C ALA A 20 -5.02 -12.98 -12.33
N ASN A 21 -4.74 -13.33 -11.08
CA ASN A 21 -5.09 -14.65 -10.54
C ASN A 21 -6.59 -14.94 -10.57
N ARG A 22 -7.45 -13.94 -10.38
CA ARG A 22 -8.90 -14.11 -10.50
C ARG A 22 -9.35 -14.31 -11.93
N LEU A 23 -8.76 -13.58 -12.89
CA LEU A 23 -9.01 -13.80 -14.31
C LEU A 23 -8.60 -15.21 -14.74
N GLU A 24 -7.43 -15.70 -14.31
CA GLU A 24 -6.95 -17.06 -14.57
C GLU A 24 -7.89 -18.15 -14.00
N LYS A 25 -8.56 -17.86 -12.88
CA LYS A 25 -9.59 -18.75 -12.29
C LYS A 25 -10.95 -18.70 -13.00
N GLY A 26 -11.10 -17.84 -14.02
CA GLY A 26 -12.33 -17.71 -14.79
C GLY A 26 -13.35 -16.72 -14.19
N ASP A 27 -12.98 -15.93 -13.18
CA ASP A 27 -13.88 -14.91 -12.64
C ASP A 27 -14.14 -13.83 -13.69
N SER A 28 -15.43 -13.48 -13.89
CA SER A 28 -15.80 -12.36 -14.75
C SER A 28 -15.36 -11.02 -14.14
N GLU A 29 -15.14 -10.01 -14.98
CA GLU A 29 -14.78 -8.66 -14.50
C GLU A 29 -15.79 -8.08 -13.50
N LYS A 30 -17.09 -8.40 -13.69
CA LYS A 30 -18.16 -8.00 -12.78
C LYS A 30 -17.99 -8.63 -11.41
N GLN A 31 -17.60 -9.91 -11.36
CA GLN A 31 -17.32 -10.63 -10.11
C GLN A 31 -16.08 -10.04 -9.41
N ILE A 32 -14.98 -9.84 -10.15
CA ILE A 32 -13.74 -9.25 -9.59
C ILE A 32 -14.03 -7.86 -9.00
N ARG A 33 -14.77 -7.02 -9.72
CA ARG A 33 -15.17 -5.69 -9.25
C ARG A 33 -16.05 -5.78 -8.00
N ARG A 34 -17.05 -6.68 -7.99
CA ARG A 34 -17.90 -6.88 -6.80
C ARG A 34 -17.09 -7.28 -5.57
N HIS A 35 -16.11 -8.16 -5.74
CA HIS A 35 -15.21 -8.55 -4.66
C HIS A 35 -14.35 -7.36 -4.15
N ALA A 36 -13.82 -6.54 -5.06
CA ALA A 36 -13.05 -5.36 -4.66
C ALA A 36 -13.91 -4.35 -3.88
N PHE A 37 -15.12 -4.05 -4.34
CA PHE A 37 -16.06 -3.19 -3.61
C PHE A 37 -16.44 -3.76 -2.26
N ARG A 38 -16.76 -5.06 -2.18
CA ARG A 38 -17.06 -5.72 -0.90
C ARG A 38 -15.90 -5.63 0.07
N ARG A 39 -14.66 -5.84 -0.40
CA ARG A 39 -13.45 -5.72 0.43
C ARG A 39 -13.27 -4.30 0.94
N ALA A 40 -13.38 -3.29 0.07
CA ALA A 40 -13.30 -1.91 0.46
C ALA A 40 -14.36 -1.56 1.51
N PHE A 41 -15.61 -1.97 1.30
CA PHE A 41 -16.70 -1.76 2.25
C PHE A 41 -16.44 -2.41 3.61
N LEU A 42 -15.96 -3.67 3.63
CA LEU A 42 -15.62 -4.36 4.86
C LEU A 42 -14.47 -3.67 5.60
N LEU A 43 -13.43 -3.20 4.88
CA LEU A 43 -12.34 -2.44 5.48
C LEU A 43 -12.84 -1.13 6.12
N LEU A 44 -13.75 -0.42 5.46
CA LEU A 44 -14.38 0.78 6.02
C LEU A 44 -15.21 0.45 7.25
N LEU A 45 -16.04 -0.59 7.18
CA LEU A 45 -16.89 -1.04 8.27
C LEU A 45 -16.07 -1.45 9.49
N PHE A 46 -15.01 -2.25 9.31
CA PHE A 46 -14.12 -2.63 10.40
C PHE A 46 -13.35 -1.43 10.94
N GLY A 47 -12.84 -0.55 10.07
CA GLY A 47 -12.15 0.65 10.48
C GLY A 47 -13.03 1.57 11.33
N TRP A 48 -14.27 1.79 10.91
CA TRP A 48 -15.25 2.53 11.69
C TRP A 48 -15.65 1.80 12.98
N GLY A 49 -15.91 0.48 12.89
CA GLY A 49 -16.35 -0.34 14.02
C GLY A 49 -15.35 -0.37 15.17
N LEU A 50 -14.03 -0.26 14.90
CA LEU A 50 -13.01 -0.18 15.94
C LEU A 50 -13.20 1.00 16.89
N TYR A 51 -13.74 2.12 16.40
CA TYR A 51 -14.03 3.28 17.22
C TYR A 51 -15.36 3.18 18.00
N CYS A 52 -16.20 2.21 17.67
CA CYS A 52 -17.49 1.99 18.32
C CYS A 52 -17.45 0.90 19.40
N ILE A 53 -16.28 0.32 19.73
CA ILE A 53 -16.18 -0.80 20.67
C ILE A 53 -16.35 -0.34 22.12
N ASP A 54 -15.84 0.84 22.47
CA ASP A 54 -15.74 1.30 23.85
C ASP A 54 -16.63 2.51 24.22
N PRO A 55 -17.07 3.35 23.29
CA PRO A 55 -17.89 4.50 23.67
C PRO A 55 -19.37 4.12 23.89
N GLU A 56 -19.99 4.76 24.86
CA GLU A 56 -21.45 4.70 25.11
C GLU A 56 -22.30 5.22 23.94
N LYS A 57 -21.66 5.75 22.91
CA LYS A 57 -22.29 6.33 21.70
C LYS A 57 -21.56 5.92 20.43
N ILE A 58 -22.30 5.83 19.33
CA ILE A 58 -21.77 5.64 17.99
C ILE A 58 -20.95 6.86 17.60
N ILE A 59 -19.66 6.66 17.29
CA ILE A 59 -18.72 7.70 16.89
C ILE A 59 -18.43 7.56 15.40
N PHE A 60 -18.54 8.65 14.64
CA PHE A 60 -18.12 8.69 13.23
C PHE A 60 -16.68 9.20 13.16
N GLN A 61 -15.71 8.26 13.12
CA GLN A 61 -14.29 8.56 13.01
C GLN A 61 -13.61 7.67 11.97
N PHE A 62 -12.80 8.26 11.08
CA PHE A 62 -12.26 7.59 9.89
C PHE A 62 -10.76 7.83 9.66
N ASP A 63 -10.02 8.23 10.69
CA ASP A 63 -8.58 8.52 10.58
C ASP A 63 -7.68 7.28 10.71
N ASN A 64 -8.25 6.10 11.04
CA ASN A 64 -7.45 4.89 11.14
C ASN A 64 -7.03 4.31 9.77
N VAL A 65 -6.00 3.48 9.81
CA VAL A 65 -5.39 2.87 8.62
C VAL A 65 -6.38 2.04 7.80
N LEU A 66 -7.34 1.34 8.42
CA LEU A 66 -8.30 0.50 7.70
C LEU A 66 -9.31 1.33 6.91
N ALA A 67 -9.83 2.40 7.51
CA ALA A 67 -10.75 3.31 6.84
C ALA A 67 -10.05 4.00 5.64
N GLN A 68 -8.82 4.48 5.85
CA GLN A 68 -8.01 5.07 4.78
C GLN A 68 -7.69 4.05 3.69
N LEU A 69 -7.36 2.80 4.06
CA LEU A 69 -7.08 1.72 3.11
C LEU A 69 -8.30 1.38 2.26
N SER A 70 -9.51 1.45 2.81
CA SER A 70 -10.75 1.26 2.05
C SER A 70 -10.80 2.16 0.82
N PHE A 71 -10.56 3.45 1.02
CA PHE A 71 -10.54 4.44 -0.06
C PHE A 71 -9.37 4.22 -1.02
N THR A 72 -8.14 4.13 -0.51
CA THR A 72 -6.94 4.03 -1.34
C THR A 72 -6.89 2.74 -2.15
N TYR A 73 -7.37 1.63 -1.58
CA TYR A 73 -7.51 0.34 -2.27
C TYR A 73 -8.50 0.45 -3.43
N LEU A 74 -9.68 1.06 -3.19
CA LEU A 74 -10.70 1.21 -4.22
C LEU A 74 -10.19 2.07 -5.38
N VAL A 75 -9.56 3.20 -5.09
CA VAL A 75 -8.95 4.08 -6.09
C VAL A 75 -7.91 3.32 -6.93
N ALA A 76 -6.97 2.64 -6.29
CA ALA A 76 -5.93 1.88 -6.99
C ALA A 76 -6.54 0.72 -7.81
N PHE A 77 -7.56 0.04 -7.29
CA PHE A 77 -8.26 -1.02 -8.03
C PHE A 77 -8.95 -0.49 -9.30
N LEU A 78 -9.59 0.68 -9.24
CA LEU A 78 -10.21 1.30 -10.42
C LEU A 78 -9.19 1.68 -11.49
N LEU A 79 -7.95 1.91 -11.08
CA LEU A 79 -6.83 2.27 -11.97
C LEU A 79 -6.05 1.04 -12.49
N VAL A 80 -6.34 -0.20 -12.06
CA VAL A 80 -5.55 -1.40 -12.40
C VAL A 80 -5.42 -1.65 -13.89
N LYS A 81 -6.44 -1.31 -14.67
CA LYS A 81 -6.47 -1.46 -16.14
C LYS A 81 -5.97 -0.23 -16.91
N LYS A 82 -5.70 0.87 -16.21
CA LYS A 82 -5.26 2.11 -16.85
C LYS A 82 -3.78 2.09 -17.16
N THR A 83 -3.36 2.89 -18.11
CA THR A 83 -1.95 3.01 -18.47
C THR A 83 -1.13 3.58 -17.31
N PRO A 84 0.18 3.29 -17.21
CA PRO A 84 1.05 3.84 -16.17
C PRO A 84 1.03 5.37 -16.13
N MET A 85 0.87 6.02 -17.29
CA MET A 85 0.76 7.48 -17.36
C MET A 85 -0.49 8.00 -16.64
N VAL A 86 -1.65 7.38 -16.87
CA VAL A 86 -2.90 7.75 -16.18
C VAL A 86 -2.79 7.50 -14.68
N GLN A 87 -2.15 6.40 -14.27
CA GLN A 87 -1.91 6.10 -12.85
C GLN A 87 -1.00 7.16 -12.21
N ALA A 88 0.08 7.56 -12.87
CA ALA A 88 0.98 8.60 -12.39
C ALA A 88 0.29 9.97 -12.28
N ILE A 89 -0.49 10.36 -13.30
CA ILE A 89 -1.26 11.60 -13.29
C ILE A 89 -2.30 11.57 -12.14
N ALA A 90 -2.98 10.46 -11.94
CA ALA A 90 -3.94 10.32 -10.83
C ALA A 90 -3.26 10.46 -9.46
N ALA A 91 -2.12 9.79 -9.27
CA ALA A 91 -1.35 9.92 -8.02
C ALA A 91 -0.91 11.36 -7.77
N LEU A 92 -0.36 12.02 -8.79
CA LEU A 92 0.03 13.43 -8.70
C LEU A 92 -1.18 14.34 -8.44
N GLY A 93 -2.32 14.07 -9.08
CA GLY A 93 -3.56 14.82 -8.87
C GLY A 93 -4.04 14.75 -7.42
N PHE A 94 -4.03 13.59 -6.79
CA PHE A 94 -4.39 13.46 -5.37
C PHE A 94 -3.44 14.22 -4.44
N ILE A 95 -2.14 14.23 -4.76
CA ILE A 95 -1.14 14.99 -4.00
C ILE A 95 -1.40 16.50 -4.15
N LEU A 96 -1.56 16.98 -5.39
CA LEU A 96 -1.74 18.40 -5.68
C LEU A 96 -3.08 18.95 -5.14
N ILE A 97 -4.16 18.19 -5.26
CA ILE A 97 -5.46 18.57 -4.67
C ILE A 97 -5.33 18.71 -3.16
N SER A 98 -4.65 17.78 -2.51
CA SER A 98 -4.42 17.87 -1.07
C SER A 98 -3.58 19.09 -0.70
N ASP A 99 -2.44 19.32 -1.36
CA ASP A 99 -1.56 20.45 -1.09
C ASP A 99 -2.29 21.78 -1.30
N PHE A 100 -3.08 21.87 -2.38
CA PHE A 100 -3.89 23.05 -2.68
C PHE A 100 -4.93 23.33 -1.60
N LEU A 101 -5.68 22.31 -1.16
CA LEU A 101 -6.70 22.46 -0.12
C LEU A 101 -6.08 22.90 1.22
N TYR A 102 -4.95 22.36 1.59
CA TYR A 102 -4.28 22.77 2.83
C TYR A 102 -3.74 24.21 2.77
N ARG A 103 -3.21 24.66 1.62
CA ARG A 103 -2.60 25.99 1.49
C ARG A 103 -3.59 27.12 1.26
N PHE A 104 -4.68 26.85 0.55
CA PHE A 104 -5.60 27.88 0.07
C PHE A 104 -7.01 27.75 0.65
N PHE A 105 -7.15 27.09 1.80
CA PHE A 105 -8.45 26.92 2.43
C PHE A 105 -8.92 28.24 3.06
N PRO A 106 -10.10 28.78 2.63
CA PRO A 106 -10.49 30.15 2.96
C PRO A 106 -11.28 30.30 4.27
N VAL A 107 -11.44 29.22 5.06
CA VAL A 107 -12.27 29.27 6.28
C VAL A 107 -11.46 29.82 7.44
N VAL A 108 -11.91 30.95 8.00
CA VAL A 108 -11.30 31.61 9.16
C VAL A 108 -11.18 30.64 10.33
N GLY A 109 -10.01 30.56 10.93
CA GLY A 109 -9.69 29.63 12.02
C GLY A 109 -9.14 28.28 11.54
N PHE A 110 -9.25 27.96 10.23
CA PHE A 110 -8.68 26.74 9.60
C PHE A 110 -7.80 27.07 8.39
N ASP A 111 -7.35 28.28 8.29
CA ASP A 111 -6.55 28.84 7.20
C ASP A 111 -5.03 28.70 7.40
N GLN A 112 -4.58 28.06 8.48
CA GLN A 112 -3.18 27.83 8.79
C GLN A 112 -2.75 26.43 8.37
N ALA A 113 -2.25 26.28 7.14
CA ALA A 113 -2.02 25.02 6.44
C ALA A 113 -1.34 23.90 7.27
N PHE A 114 -0.32 24.25 8.08
CA PHE A 114 0.52 23.26 8.77
C PHE A 114 0.40 23.34 10.29
N VAL A 115 -0.53 24.11 10.81
CA VAL A 115 -0.78 24.24 12.26
C VAL A 115 -1.84 23.23 12.69
N ALA A 116 -1.53 22.46 13.73
CA ALA A 116 -2.45 21.47 14.29
C ALA A 116 -3.74 22.14 14.78
N GLY A 117 -4.88 21.55 14.45
CA GLY A 117 -6.21 22.06 14.83
C GLY A 117 -6.69 23.31 14.06
N LYS A 118 -5.84 23.93 13.22
CA LYS A 118 -6.15 25.15 12.51
C LYS A 118 -5.98 25.04 10.99
N ASN A 119 -6.16 23.85 10.46
CA ASN A 119 -5.96 23.54 9.05
C ASN A 119 -7.18 22.85 8.43
N PHE A 120 -7.17 22.71 7.11
CA PHE A 120 -8.22 22.03 6.35
C PHE A 120 -8.56 20.64 6.91
N GLY A 121 -7.59 19.86 7.35
CA GLY A 121 -7.83 18.51 7.91
C GLY A 121 -8.65 18.52 9.18
N ALA A 122 -8.40 19.48 10.08
CA ALA A 122 -9.21 19.68 11.29
C ALA A 122 -10.65 20.11 10.96
N TRP A 123 -10.81 21.06 10.03
CA TRP A 123 -12.12 21.45 9.52
C TRP A 123 -12.88 20.26 8.93
N PHE A 124 -12.23 19.46 8.12
CA PHE A 124 -12.82 18.28 7.49
C PHE A 124 -13.28 17.23 8.50
N ASN A 125 -12.51 17.02 9.58
CA ASN A 125 -12.90 16.14 10.69
C ASN A 125 -14.19 16.65 11.37
N ILE A 126 -14.25 17.95 11.69
CA ILE A 126 -15.42 18.57 12.30
C ILE A 126 -16.62 18.48 11.37
N PHE A 127 -16.44 18.72 10.07
CA PHE A 127 -17.49 18.63 9.08
C PHE A 127 -18.11 17.22 8.99
N ILE A 128 -17.29 16.16 9.04
CA ILE A 128 -17.79 14.76 8.93
C ILE A 128 -18.32 14.24 10.26
N SER A 129 -17.63 14.53 11.36
CA SER A 129 -17.82 13.85 12.64
C SER A 129 -18.39 14.74 13.75
N GLY A 130 -18.42 16.05 13.52
CA GLY A 130 -18.87 17.03 14.50
C GLY A 130 -17.82 17.42 15.55
N TYR A 131 -16.62 16.84 15.50
CA TYR A 131 -15.52 17.11 16.44
C TYR A 131 -14.14 16.90 15.81
N GLU A 132 -13.11 17.47 16.43
CA GLU A 132 -11.72 17.25 16.04
C GLU A 132 -11.19 15.94 16.63
N TYR A 133 -10.41 15.19 15.82
CA TYR A 133 -9.86 13.90 16.26
C TYR A 133 -8.66 14.06 17.19
N GLY A 134 -8.53 13.15 18.15
CA GLY A 134 -7.40 13.12 19.06
C GLY A 134 -6.06 13.05 18.34
N GLY A 135 -5.07 13.83 18.82
CA GLY A 135 -3.75 13.90 18.23
C GLY A 135 -3.69 14.59 16.86
N HIS A 136 -4.75 15.30 16.45
CA HIS A 136 -4.84 16.09 15.21
C HIS A 136 -4.61 15.25 13.93
N TRP A 137 -5.07 14.00 13.92
CA TRP A 137 -5.10 13.16 12.73
C TRP A 137 -6.24 13.59 11.81
N ALA A 138 -5.98 13.69 10.52
CA ALA A 138 -7.00 14.06 9.55
C ALA A 138 -7.56 12.83 8.82
N ALA A 139 -8.89 12.67 8.80
CA ALA A 139 -9.55 11.65 7.97
C ALA A 139 -9.25 11.85 6.48
N PHE A 140 -9.08 13.11 6.05
CA PHE A 140 -8.73 13.47 4.69
C PHE A 140 -7.41 12.88 4.19
N ASN A 141 -6.54 12.38 5.08
CA ASN A 141 -5.27 11.72 4.73
C ASN A 141 -5.44 10.55 3.77
N ALA A 142 -6.61 9.93 3.70
CA ALA A 142 -6.91 8.89 2.71
C ALA A 142 -6.66 9.37 1.28
N VAL A 143 -6.95 10.65 0.98
CA VAL A 143 -6.83 11.23 -0.36
C VAL A 143 -5.37 11.30 -0.82
N PRO A 144 -4.46 12.03 -0.16
CA PRO A 144 -3.07 12.09 -0.57
C PRO A 144 -2.34 10.74 -0.41
N THR A 145 -2.71 9.92 0.58
CA THR A 145 -2.12 8.58 0.77
C THR A 145 -2.47 7.60 -0.36
N ALA A 146 -3.53 7.86 -1.15
CA ALA A 146 -3.84 7.07 -2.34
C ALA A 146 -2.66 7.00 -3.32
N ALA A 147 -1.79 8.03 -3.35
CA ALA A 147 -0.57 8.01 -4.15
C ALA A 147 0.34 6.82 -3.81
N HIS A 148 0.53 6.48 -2.52
CA HIS A 148 1.33 5.31 -2.12
C HIS A 148 0.75 4.01 -2.67
N THR A 149 -0.57 3.83 -2.61
CA THR A 149 -1.24 2.62 -3.12
C THR A 149 -1.17 2.56 -4.65
N ILE A 150 -1.29 3.68 -5.35
CA ILE A 150 -1.13 3.76 -6.80
C ILE A 150 0.33 3.46 -7.20
N TRP A 151 1.32 4.01 -6.50
CA TRP A 151 2.73 3.69 -6.76
C TRP A 151 3.04 2.21 -6.49
N GLY A 152 2.41 1.64 -5.46
CA GLY A 152 2.44 0.19 -5.24
C GLY A 152 1.85 -0.60 -6.40
N LEU A 153 0.69 -0.19 -6.92
CA LEU A 153 0.06 -0.79 -8.10
C LEU A 153 1.02 -0.75 -9.32
N MET A 154 1.63 0.40 -9.61
CA MET A 154 2.61 0.54 -10.69
C MET A 154 3.83 -0.36 -10.49
N ALA A 155 4.36 -0.44 -9.26
CA ALA A 155 5.46 -1.32 -8.92
C ALA A 155 5.07 -2.80 -9.09
N GLY A 156 3.87 -3.21 -8.67
CA GLY A 156 3.35 -4.56 -8.89
C GLY A 156 3.23 -4.92 -10.37
N GLN A 157 2.72 -4.01 -11.20
CA GLN A 157 2.65 -4.19 -12.66
C GLN A 157 4.05 -4.28 -13.29
N LEU A 158 5.01 -3.47 -12.83
CA LEU A 158 6.40 -3.55 -13.27
C LEU A 158 7.00 -4.92 -12.92
N LEU A 159 6.76 -5.44 -11.71
CA LEU A 159 7.26 -6.76 -11.31
C LEU A 159 6.63 -7.90 -12.13
N MET A 160 5.38 -7.77 -12.56
CA MET A 160 4.71 -8.74 -13.45
C MET A 160 5.14 -8.63 -14.91
N SER A 161 5.77 -7.54 -15.33
CA SER A 161 6.19 -7.34 -16.72
C SER A 161 7.20 -8.39 -17.18
N LYS A 162 7.36 -8.55 -18.50
CA LYS A 162 8.34 -9.45 -19.11
C LYS A 162 9.77 -8.91 -19.13
N SER A 163 10.02 -7.72 -18.56
CA SER A 163 11.35 -7.11 -18.50
C SER A 163 12.34 -7.96 -17.70
N SER A 164 13.65 -7.77 -17.94
CA SER A 164 14.68 -8.48 -17.18
C SER A 164 14.65 -8.12 -15.70
N HIS A 165 15.10 -9.02 -14.84
CA HIS A 165 15.17 -8.76 -13.39
C HIS A 165 16.03 -7.53 -13.06
N ILE A 166 17.12 -7.35 -13.81
CA ILE A 166 18.03 -6.21 -13.62
C ILE A 166 17.35 -4.90 -14.03
N ASP A 167 16.59 -4.89 -15.12
CA ASP A 167 15.88 -3.68 -15.56
C ASP A 167 14.77 -3.27 -14.59
N LYS A 168 14.01 -4.25 -14.06
CA LYS A 168 13.02 -3.99 -13.01
C LYS A 168 13.66 -3.37 -11.78
N PHE A 169 14.78 -3.95 -11.32
CA PHE A 169 15.51 -3.45 -10.17
C PHE A 169 16.03 -2.02 -10.42
N LYS A 170 16.69 -1.76 -11.56
CA LYS A 170 17.18 -0.42 -11.92
C LYS A 170 16.05 0.61 -11.93
N ARG A 171 14.90 0.30 -12.54
CA ARG A 171 13.74 1.20 -12.56
C ARG A 171 13.23 1.51 -11.16
N LEU A 172 13.10 0.50 -10.28
CA LEU A 172 12.69 0.71 -8.89
C LEU A 172 13.68 1.63 -8.15
N ILE A 173 14.99 1.39 -8.27
CA ILE A 173 16.02 2.24 -7.64
C ILE A 173 15.96 3.68 -8.15
N VAL A 174 15.88 3.88 -9.47
CA VAL A 174 15.81 5.22 -10.06
C VAL A 174 14.59 5.98 -9.54
N VAL A 175 13.41 5.36 -9.54
CA VAL A 175 12.19 5.99 -9.03
C VAL A 175 12.31 6.28 -7.53
N ALA A 176 12.85 5.35 -6.74
CA ALA A 176 13.06 5.56 -5.31
C ALA A 176 13.97 6.77 -5.03
N VAL A 177 15.10 6.87 -5.74
CA VAL A 177 16.04 8.00 -5.61
C VAL A 177 15.40 9.32 -6.01
N ILE A 178 14.66 9.35 -7.12
CA ILE A 178 13.92 10.55 -7.56
C ILE A 178 12.91 10.97 -6.50
N CYS A 179 12.11 10.04 -5.96
CA CYS A 179 11.13 10.34 -4.91
C CYS A 179 11.81 10.88 -3.64
N LEU A 180 12.92 10.27 -3.21
CA LEU A 180 13.66 10.74 -2.04
C LEU A 180 14.25 12.15 -2.26
N ALA A 181 14.85 12.39 -3.41
CA ALA A 181 15.41 13.70 -3.76
C ALA A 181 14.33 14.79 -3.82
N LEU A 182 13.18 14.50 -4.48
CA LEU A 182 12.03 15.41 -4.52
C LEU A 182 11.46 15.64 -3.12
N GLY A 183 11.27 14.60 -2.32
CA GLY A 183 10.74 14.72 -0.97
C GLY A 183 11.65 15.56 -0.08
N TYR A 184 12.97 15.39 -0.18
CA TYR A 184 13.94 16.20 0.53
C TYR A 184 13.93 17.65 0.03
N ALA A 185 13.93 17.90 -1.27
CA ALA A 185 13.83 19.25 -1.84
C ALA A 185 12.54 19.96 -1.41
N LEU A 186 11.40 19.25 -1.42
CA LEU A 186 10.12 19.79 -0.99
C LEU A 186 10.07 20.07 0.52
N SER A 187 10.89 19.41 1.33
CA SER A 187 10.90 19.63 2.78
C SER A 187 11.36 21.05 3.19
N PHE A 188 12.06 21.76 2.30
CA PHE A 188 12.42 23.17 2.51
C PHE A 188 11.21 24.12 2.40
N PHE A 189 10.15 23.72 1.68
CA PHE A 189 8.96 24.55 1.45
C PHE A 189 7.72 24.02 2.18
N THR A 190 7.69 22.71 2.49
CA THR A 190 6.56 22.03 3.10
C THR A 190 7.07 21.16 4.22
N PRO A 191 6.70 21.40 5.49
CA PRO A 191 7.17 20.59 6.61
C PRO A 191 6.75 19.12 6.44
N VAL A 192 7.58 18.19 6.91
CA VAL A 192 7.32 16.75 6.82
C VAL A 192 6.38 16.34 7.96
N ILE A 193 5.07 16.34 7.69
CA ILE A 193 4.05 16.04 8.71
C ILE A 193 3.21 14.84 8.26
N LYS A 194 3.31 13.74 9.02
CA LYS A 194 2.54 12.52 8.78
C LYS A 194 1.04 12.69 9.03
N ARG A 195 0.66 13.42 10.09
CA ARG A 195 -0.73 13.54 10.56
C ARG A 195 -1.67 14.17 9.56
N ILE A 196 -1.15 15.00 8.67
CA ILE A 196 -1.88 15.63 7.57
C ILE A 196 -1.36 15.18 6.20
N THR A 197 -0.42 14.26 6.18
CA THR A 197 0.16 13.64 4.98
C THR A 197 0.60 14.68 3.95
N THR A 198 1.57 15.53 4.35
CA THR A 198 2.10 16.60 3.49
C THR A 198 2.80 16.05 2.25
N THR A 199 2.91 16.87 1.22
CA THR A 199 3.55 16.51 -0.06
C THR A 199 4.99 16.01 0.14
N SER A 200 5.79 16.69 0.96
CA SER A 200 7.15 16.25 1.32
C SER A 200 7.16 14.88 2.01
N PHE A 201 6.22 14.63 2.93
CA PHE A 201 6.09 13.34 3.61
C PHE A 201 5.73 12.23 2.62
N ILE A 202 4.84 12.48 1.64
CA ILE A 202 4.46 11.47 0.64
C ILE A 202 5.66 11.04 -0.20
N PHE A 203 6.42 11.99 -0.73
CA PHE A 203 7.58 11.67 -1.56
C PHE A 203 8.69 10.98 -0.77
N LEU A 204 9.01 11.43 0.45
CA LEU A 204 10.01 10.78 1.30
C LEU A 204 9.60 9.37 1.69
N SER A 205 8.40 9.20 2.22
CA SER A 205 7.92 7.88 2.65
C SER A 205 7.71 6.94 1.46
N GLY A 206 7.21 7.43 0.33
CA GLY A 206 7.08 6.68 -0.91
C GLY A 206 8.43 6.23 -1.47
N GLY A 207 9.44 7.11 -1.46
CA GLY A 207 10.80 6.75 -1.86
C GLY A 207 11.38 5.63 -1.00
N TRP A 208 11.24 5.70 0.32
CA TRP A 208 11.67 4.63 1.24
C TRP A 208 10.92 3.31 1.01
N THR A 209 9.60 3.35 0.72
CA THR A 209 8.83 2.12 0.46
C THR A 209 9.24 1.45 -0.84
N ILE A 210 9.49 2.23 -1.90
CA ILE A 210 9.97 1.71 -3.19
C ILE A 210 11.39 1.15 -3.04
N LEU A 211 12.26 1.84 -2.31
CA LEU A 211 13.63 1.37 -2.05
C LEU A 211 13.64 0.05 -1.28
N ALA A 212 12.82 -0.07 -0.24
CA ALA A 212 12.69 -1.32 0.50
C ALA A 212 12.18 -2.46 -0.37
N LEU A 213 11.18 -2.22 -1.24
CA LEU A 213 10.74 -3.21 -2.22
C LEU A 213 11.88 -3.61 -3.15
N ALA A 214 12.66 -2.66 -3.65
CA ALA A 214 13.79 -2.94 -4.53
C ALA A 214 14.86 -3.81 -3.83
N ILE A 215 15.19 -3.52 -2.58
CA ILE A 215 16.14 -4.30 -1.77
C ILE A 215 15.60 -5.73 -1.55
N CYS A 216 14.33 -5.87 -1.15
CA CYS A 216 13.69 -7.19 -1.00
C CYS A 216 13.71 -7.97 -2.32
N TYR A 217 13.36 -7.32 -3.43
CA TYR A 217 13.39 -7.92 -4.75
C TYR A 217 14.79 -8.39 -5.16
N TRP A 218 15.82 -7.58 -4.90
CA TRP A 218 17.21 -7.93 -5.17
C TRP A 218 17.67 -9.16 -4.37
N ILE A 219 17.38 -9.18 -3.07
CA ILE A 219 17.79 -10.29 -2.18
C ILE A 219 17.07 -11.60 -2.56
N ILE A 220 15.77 -11.51 -2.83
CA ILE A 220 14.91 -12.69 -2.98
C ILE A 220 14.93 -13.22 -4.41
N ASP A 221 14.66 -12.34 -5.39
CA ASP A 221 14.45 -12.75 -6.77
C ASP A 221 15.74 -12.75 -7.62
N ILE A 222 16.67 -11.82 -7.38
CA ILE A 222 17.93 -11.74 -8.15
C ILE A 222 19.01 -12.62 -7.53
N LYS A 223 19.31 -12.44 -6.25
CA LYS A 223 20.38 -13.22 -5.58
C LYS A 223 19.93 -14.62 -5.14
N SER A 224 18.61 -14.86 -5.10
CA SER A 224 18.05 -16.16 -4.68
C SER A 224 18.55 -16.68 -3.33
N TYR A 225 19.03 -15.81 -2.44
CA TYR A 225 19.58 -16.20 -1.12
C TYR A 225 18.58 -17.02 -0.31
N ILE A 226 17.32 -16.63 -0.32
CA ILE A 226 16.29 -17.32 0.47
C ILE A 226 16.01 -18.72 -0.10
N LYS A 227 16.07 -18.90 -1.42
CA LYS A 227 15.93 -20.24 -2.03
C LYS A 227 17.04 -21.16 -1.51
N ASN A 228 18.27 -20.68 -1.48
CA ASN A 228 19.42 -21.45 -1.00
C ASN A 228 19.32 -21.78 0.49
N ILE A 229 18.90 -20.83 1.33
CA ILE A 229 18.72 -21.04 2.78
C ILE A 229 17.59 -22.03 3.05
N ILE A 230 16.44 -21.91 2.37
CA ILE A 230 15.32 -22.84 2.53
C ILE A 230 15.72 -24.23 2.06
N PHE A 231 16.41 -24.36 0.92
CA PHE A 231 16.91 -25.66 0.43
C PHE A 231 17.94 -26.27 1.37
N HIS A 232 18.84 -25.46 1.92
CA HIS A 232 19.87 -25.96 2.86
C HIS A 232 19.23 -26.40 4.17
N ASN A 233 18.34 -25.62 4.75
CA ASN A 233 17.62 -26.00 5.98
C ASN A 233 16.69 -27.19 5.76
N PHE A 234 16.06 -27.31 4.59
CA PHE A 234 15.23 -28.47 4.24
C PHE A 234 16.04 -29.74 4.08
N LYS A 235 17.29 -29.67 3.58
CA LYS A 235 18.20 -30.77 3.48
C LYS A 235 18.67 -31.24 4.86
N ILE A 236 18.95 -30.32 5.78
CA ILE A 236 19.31 -30.62 7.18
C ILE A 236 18.12 -31.24 7.93
N PHE A 237 16.90 -30.77 7.69
CA PHE A 237 15.69 -31.29 8.34
C PHE A 237 15.32 -32.70 7.86
N LYS A 238 15.58 -33.00 6.58
CA LYS A 238 15.31 -34.34 6.00
C LYS A 238 16.22 -35.41 6.56
N THR A 239 17.40 -35.04 7.06
CA THR A 239 18.38 -36.01 7.63
C THR A 239 18.16 -36.33 9.11
N LYS A 240 17.32 -35.55 9.83
CA LYS A 240 17.21 -35.70 11.30
C LYS A 240 15.90 -36.30 11.85
N ASN A 241 14.78 -36.35 11.10
CA ASN A 241 13.53 -36.83 11.72
C ASN A 241 12.55 -37.55 10.78
N HIS A 242 12.34 -38.83 11.05
CA HIS A 242 11.29 -39.69 10.45
C HIS A 242 9.86 -39.38 10.97
N CYS A 243 9.68 -38.53 11.98
CA CYS A 243 8.39 -38.32 12.67
C CYS A 243 7.58 -37.11 12.20
N ILE A 244 8.09 -36.27 11.28
CA ILE A 244 7.42 -35.02 10.82
C ILE A 244 6.86 -35.14 9.39
N SER A 245 6.76 -36.38 8.87
CA SER A 245 6.31 -36.60 7.48
C SER A 245 4.88 -36.12 7.17
N HIS A 246 3.97 -36.08 8.15
CA HIS A 246 2.59 -35.69 7.92
C HIS A 246 2.38 -34.14 7.80
N ILE A 247 3.10 -33.36 8.59
CA ILE A 247 3.02 -31.88 8.52
C ILE A 247 3.68 -31.38 7.23
N LEU A 248 4.74 -32.06 6.77
CA LEU A 248 5.46 -31.75 5.54
C LEU A 248 4.67 -32.13 4.26
N TYR A 249 3.73 -33.08 4.35
CA TYR A 249 2.91 -33.46 3.20
C TYR A 249 1.92 -32.34 2.79
N VAL A 250 1.31 -31.68 3.74
CA VAL A 250 0.40 -30.55 3.48
C VAL A 250 1.17 -29.35 2.91
N ASN A 251 2.35 -29.06 3.45
CA ASN A 251 3.24 -28.00 2.93
C ASN A 251 3.85 -28.37 1.55
N LYS A 252 4.05 -29.66 1.25
CA LYS A 252 4.57 -30.13 -0.03
C LYS A 252 3.56 -29.94 -1.17
N ILE A 253 2.26 -30.06 -0.90
CA ILE A 253 1.20 -29.80 -1.89
C ILE A 253 1.14 -28.30 -2.18
N SER A 254 1.14 -27.43 -1.17
CA SER A 254 1.16 -25.97 -1.34
C SER A 254 2.42 -25.49 -2.08
N PHE A 255 3.58 -26.06 -1.77
CA PHE A 255 4.85 -25.71 -2.41
C PHE A 255 4.99 -26.26 -3.84
N LYS A 256 4.40 -27.42 -4.13
CA LYS A 256 4.41 -28.02 -5.49
C LYS A 256 3.53 -27.24 -6.47
N VAL A 257 2.42 -26.66 -5.99
CA VAL A 257 1.57 -25.74 -6.78
C VAL A 257 2.32 -24.45 -7.10
N THR A 258 3.12 -23.93 -6.17
CA THR A 258 3.90 -22.69 -6.35
C THR A 258 5.10 -22.89 -7.30
N LEU A 259 5.74 -24.07 -7.31
CA LEU A 259 6.88 -24.36 -8.19
C LEU A 259 6.49 -24.76 -9.62
N LYS A 260 5.25 -25.21 -9.85
CA LYS A 260 4.80 -25.60 -11.19
C LYS A 260 4.57 -24.38 -12.08
N ASN A 261 4.43 -23.19 -11.49
CA ASN A 261 4.29 -21.94 -12.20
C ASN A 261 5.63 -21.19 -12.22
N LYS A 262 6.48 -21.49 -13.18
CA LYS A 262 7.86 -20.99 -13.33
C LYS A 262 8.01 -19.45 -13.42
N ASN A 263 6.90 -18.69 -13.44
CA ASN A 263 6.87 -17.25 -13.63
C ASN A 263 6.36 -16.43 -12.43
N THR A 264 6.11 -17.04 -11.27
CA THR A 264 5.66 -16.29 -10.10
C THR A 264 6.84 -15.89 -9.21
N SER A 265 7.01 -14.58 -9.02
CA SER A 265 7.97 -13.99 -8.10
C SER A 265 7.70 -14.44 -6.65
N PHE A 266 8.75 -14.67 -5.87
CA PHE A 266 8.65 -15.02 -4.44
C PHE A 266 7.96 -13.89 -3.64
N VAL A 267 8.13 -12.63 -4.06
CA VAL A 267 7.42 -11.47 -3.50
C VAL A 267 5.91 -11.66 -3.60
N TYR A 268 5.41 -12.25 -4.69
CA TYR A 268 4.00 -12.62 -4.85
C TYR A 268 3.52 -13.60 -3.76
N SER A 269 4.28 -14.65 -3.51
CA SER A 269 3.93 -15.65 -2.49
C SER A 269 3.91 -15.06 -1.08
N PHE A 270 4.86 -14.16 -0.77
CA PHE A 270 4.96 -13.47 0.52
C PHE A 270 3.80 -12.47 0.72
N VAL A 271 3.53 -11.65 -0.28
CA VAL A 271 2.44 -10.65 -0.25
C VAL A 271 1.07 -11.31 -0.15
N ASN A 272 0.84 -12.42 -0.87
CA ASN A 272 -0.40 -13.18 -0.75
C ASN A 272 -0.61 -13.81 0.63
N LYS A 273 0.46 -14.25 1.32
CA LYS A 273 0.35 -14.80 2.68
C LYS A 273 0.01 -13.74 3.74
N ILE A 274 0.35 -12.48 3.50
CA ILE A 274 0.04 -11.37 4.44
C ILE A 274 -1.40 -10.87 4.24
N ILE A 275 -1.98 -11.02 3.04
CA ILE A 275 -3.25 -10.38 2.66
C ILE A 275 -4.42 -11.38 2.59
N TYR A 276 -4.15 -12.66 2.52
CA TYR A 276 -5.11 -13.78 2.54
C TYR A 276 -4.84 -14.71 3.71
#